data_f510d117652e733c38a82d6acdb78ad0
#
_entry.id   f510d117652e733c38a82d6acdb78ad0
#
_cell.length_a   1.000
_cell.length_b   1.000
_cell.length_c   1.000
_cell.angle_alpha   90.00
_cell.angle_beta   90.00
_cell.angle_gamma   90.00
#
_symmetry.space_group_name_H-M   'P 1'
#
loop_
_entity.id
_entity.type
_entity.pdbx_description
1 polymer ?
#
loop_
_entity_poly.entity_id
_entity_poly.type
_entity_poly.pdbx_seq_one_letter_code
_entity_poly.pdbx_strand_id
1 'polypeptide(L)'
;MSMLFAAACEAGPYLQGKVMPGRISAIDWAASPLGAMETWPEALKGAVRVMLCAPAPMGIIVGDQGWLLFNDPLREVFGTMEGEPLGQSIFDILPQAETFYRNVIARCASGEAPRFEDQPLRLNRSGVATKAWFDLAFTPLIEADGRYLGAVILVTETTARLGVERRLRRSERDLQDALRLAEVVAQELDHRIKNIFSMADALVSLSVRDHPQMRDFAEELHQRFHALGRAHDLIHGRGPAFGRPAAVCLHALLGALLEPYAGAARSRVIVAGDDPQIDTAAVTPLTLVFHELATNAAKYGALAREGGALRLDIRTIGADLAVRWKEIGMTGSPPVANGGGFGSRMLTTVVEGQFGGRLSRRQEDDGLCIDIVVPLDRLQGRPPG
;
A
#
# COMPACT_ATOMS: atom_id res chain seq x y z
N MET A 1 54.53 33.50 13.39
CA MET A 1 53.62 32.84 12.45
C MET A 1 53.99 31.35 12.47
N SER A 2 53.17 30.53 13.10
CA SER A 2 53.47 29.15 13.50
C SER A 2 53.68 28.25 12.30
N MET A 3 54.77 27.47 12.27
CA MET A 3 55.07 26.47 11.22
C MET A 3 53.94 25.45 10.99
N LEU A 4 53.00 25.30 11.92
CA LEU A 4 51.86 24.37 11.77
C LEU A 4 50.89 24.79 10.66
N PHE A 5 50.78 26.08 10.38
CA PHE A 5 49.87 26.66 9.40
C PHE A 5 50.54 27.76 8.53
N ALA A 6 51.82 28.10 8.74
CA ALA A 6 52.52 28.96 7.78
C ALA A 6 52.59 28.34 6.39
N ALA A 7 52.62 27.02 6.35
CA ALA A 7 52.35 26.25 5.14
C ALA A 7 50.83 26.14 4.80
N ALA A 8 49.87 26.60 5.60
CA ALA A 8 48.44 26.50 5.30
C ALA A 8 47.92 27.63 4.41
N CYS A 9 48.57 28.79 4.35
CA CYS A 9 48.39 29.73 3.25
C CYS A 9 49.11 29.31 1.97
N GLU A 10 50.14 28.43 2.06
CA GLU A 10 50.78 27.65 1.00
C GLU A 10 50.33 26.18 1.06
N ALA A 11 49.41 25.83 1.99
CA ALA A 11 48.91 24.50 2.20
C ALA A 11 48.21 24.00 0.95
N GLY A 12 48.67 22.91 0.48
CA GLY A 12 48.22 22.22 -0.73
C GLY A 12 46.71 22.13 -0.88
N PRO A 13 46.21 21.51 -1.93
CA PRO A 13 44.82 21.58 -2.40
C PRO A 13 43.73 21.19 -1.35
N TYR A 14 44.15 20.58 -0.23
CA TYR A 14 43.25 20.03 0.79
C TYR A 14 42.56 21.05 1.71
N LEU A 15 43.14 22.23 1.89
CA LEU A 15 42.62 23.31 2.76
C LEU A 15 42.20 24.56 1.97
N GLN A 16 42.31 24.51 0.66
CA GLN A 16 41.94 25.62 -0.22
C GLN A 16 40.44 25.89 -0.12
N GLY A 17 40.05 27.14 0.11
CA GLY A 17 38.65 27.57 0.23
C GLY A 17 38.00 27.28 1.58
N LYS A 18 38.69 26.66 2.54
CA LYS A 18 38.20 26.46 3.91
C LYS A 18 38.46 27.69 4.80
N VAL A 19 37.49 27.96 5.67
CA VAL A 19 37.51 29.17 6.55
C VAL A 19 38.18 28.86 7.90
N MET A 20 37.93 27.67 8.46
CA MET A 20 38.37 27.33 9.82
C MET A 20 39.88 27.27 9.98
N PRO A 21 40.69 26.82 9.01
CA PRO A 21 42.17 26.90 9.15
C PRO A 21 42.67 28.31 9.41
N GLY A 22 42.15 29.28 8.67
CA GLY A 22 42.52 30.73 8.86
C GLY A 22 42.09 31.25 10.22
N ARG A 23 40.89 30.88 10.68
CA ARG A 23 40.36 31.29 11.98
C ARG A 23 41.14 30.69 13.14
N ILE A 24 41.47 29.39 13.08
CA ILE A 24 42.32 28.74 14.10
C ILE A 24 43.68 29.40 14.17
N SER A 25 44.29 29.79 13.05
CA SER A 25 45.56 30.47 13.01
C SER A 25 45.53 31.92 13.53
N ALA A 26 44.36 32.56 13.48
CA ALA A 26 44.18 33.94 13.91
C ALA A 26 44.02 34.12 15.43
N ILE A 27 43.72 33.03 16.17
CA ILE A 27 43.56 33.04 17.62
C ILE A 27 44.95 33.11 18.28
N ASP A 28 45.11 34.00 19.27
CA ASP A 28 46.27 34.00 20.17
C ASP A 28 46.15 32.85 21.19
N TRP A 29 46.57 31.66 20.76
CA TRP A 29 46.55 30.47 21.61
C TRP A 29 47.49 30.56 22.81
N ALA A 30 48.54 31.40 22.76
CA ALA A 30 49.44 31.60 23.90
C ALA A 30 48.74 32.27 25.08
N ALA A 31 47.72 33.07 24.80
CA ALA A 31 46.86 33.65 25.82
C ALA A 31 45.70 32.68 26.26
N SER A 32 45.55 31.56 25.59
CA SER A 32 44.51 30.53 25.92
C SER A 32 45.09 29.46 26.84
N PRO A 33 44.24 28.72 27.56
CA PRO A 33 44.67 27.58 28.39
C PRO A 33 45.32 26.44 27.59
N LEU A 34 45.16 26.38 26.26
CA LEU A 34 45.80 25.38 25.39
C LEU A 34 47.27 25.71 25.12
N GLY A 35 47.72 26.91 25.43
CA GLY A 35 49.08 27.37 25.12
C GLY A 35 49.38 27.58 23.63
N ALA A 36 50.55 28.09 23.31
CA ALA A 36 50.95 28.32 21.93
C ALA A 36 50.88 27.02 21.08
N MET A 37 50.43 27.12 19.83
CA MET A 37 50.24 25.95 18.95
C MET A 37 51.53 25.15 18.74
N GLU A 38 52.68 25.78 18.82
CA GLU A 38 53.99 25.13 18.72
C GLU A 38 54.21 24.10 19.84
N THR A 39 53.65 24.34 21.01
CA THR A 39 53.75 23.49 22.20
C THR A 39 52.70 22.38 22.26
N TRP A 40 51.75 22.36 21.33
CA TRP A 40 50.73 21.34 21.31
C TRP A 40 51.34 19.98 21.08
N PRO A 41 50.81 18.90 21.75
CA PRO A 41 51.22 17.53 21.51
C PRO A 41 51.06 17.12 20.03
N GLU A 42 51.97 16.27 19.54
CA GLU A 42 51.93 15.85 18.11
C GLU A 42 50.64 15.09 17.75
N ALA A 43 50.08 14.34 18.67
CA ALA A 43 48.77 13.70 18.47
C ALA A 43 47.65 14.73 18.26
N LEU A 44 47.62 15.84 19.04
CA LEU A 44 46.65 16.91 18.85
C LEU A 44 46.85 17.65 17.52
N LYS A 45 48.09 17.97 17.15
CA LYS A 45 48.39 18.56 15.85
C LYS A 45 47.94 17.68 14.68
N GLY A 46 48.18 16.37 14.79
CA GLY A 46 47.71 15.38 13.79
C GLY A 46 46.19 15.33 13.69
N ALA A 47 45.51 15.26 14.82
CA ALA A 47 44.02 15.22 14.87
C ALA A 47 43.41 16.51 14.29
N VAL A 48 43.97 17.68 14.57
CA VAL A 48 43.52 18.97 13.99
C VAL A 48 43.68 18.97 12.47
N ARG A 49 44.79 18.45 11.93
CA ARG A 49 44.98 18.35 10.47
C ARG A 49 43.91 17.41 9.85
N VAL A 50 43.65 16.25 10.46
CA VAL A 50 42.62 15.31 9.98
C VAL A 50 41.24 15.96 10.04
N MET A 51 40.89 16.60 11.16
CA MET A 51 39.64 17.30 11.34
C MET A 51 39.42 18.38 10.27
N LEU A 52 40.41 19.23 10.02
CA LEU A 52 40.30 20.30 9.03
C LEU A 52 40.15 19.77 7.58
N CYS A 53 40.74 18.63 7.27
CA CYS A 53 40.61 17.99 5.95
C CYS A 53 39.29 17.22 5.80
N ALA A 54 38.64 16.80 6.90
CA ALA A 54 37.46 15.95 6.87
C ALA A 54 36.26 16.63 6.17
N PRO A 55 35.54 15.90 5.31
CA PRO A 55 34.30 16.38 4.70
C PRO A 55 33.10 16.29 5.65
N ALA A 56 33.20 15.51 6.72
CA ALA A 56 32.16 15.34 7.73
C ALA A 56 32.29 16.37 8.85
N PRO A 57 31.22 16.76 9.54
CA PRO A 57 31.22 17.60 10.73
C PRO A 57 32.03 16.94 11.84
N MET A 58 33.18 17.52 12.14
CA MET A 58 34.13 17.02 13.15
C MET A 58 34.59 18.14 14.09
N GLY A 59 34.76 17.77 15.37
CA GLY A 59 35.37 18.63 16.37
C GLY A 59 36.38 17.86 17.23
N ILE A 60 37.13 18.59 18.01
CA ILE A 60 38.03 18.05 19.04
C ILE A 60 37.72 18.82 20.32
N ILE A 61 37.40 18.06 21.37
CA ILE A 61 37.21 18.57 22.73
C ILE A 61 38.55 18.30 23.47
N VAL A 62 39.26 19.35 23.81
CA VAL A 62 40.61 19.26 24.39
C VAL A 62 40.55 19.46 25.88
N GLY A 63 41.14 18.56 26.62
CA GLY A 63 41.28 18.61 28.07
C GLY A 63 39.97 18.50 28.86
N ASP A 64 40.07 18.56 30.18
CA ASP A 64 38.92 18.40 31.10
C ASP A 64 38.00 19.64 31.11
N GLN A 65 38.51 20.79 30.68
CA GLN A 65 37.71 22.02 30.53
C GLN A 65 36.94 22.07 29.22
N GLY A 66 37.14 21.07 28.31
CA GLY A 66 36.33 20.90 27.13
C GLY A 66 36.54 21.96 26.04
N TRP A 67 37.77 22.41 25.81
CA TRP A 67 38.09 23.39 24.78
C TRP A 67 37.77 22.84 23.38
N LEU A 68 36.92 23.56 22.63
CA LEU A 68 36.38 23.07 21.36
C LEU A 68 37.17 23.65 20.17
N LEU A 69 37.68 22.73 19.34
CA LEU A 69 38.14 22.99 17.98
C LEU A 69 37.20 22.28 17.01
N PHE A 70 36.97 22.86 15.83
CA PHE A 70 36.05 22.24 14.87
C PHE A 70 36.34 22.68 13.42
N ASN A 71 35.80 21.93 12.46
CA ASN A 71 35.97 22.18 11.04
C ASN A 71 34.79 22.97 10.45
N ASP A 72 34.92 23.36 9.15
CA ASP A 72 33.89 24.09 8.42
C ASP A 72 32.53 23.36 8.38
N PRO A 73 32.43 22.04 8.10
CA PRO A 73 31.16 21.35 8.17
C PRO A 73 30.48 21.38 9.54
N LEU A 74 31.24 21.31 10.65
CA LEU A 74 30.65 21.40 12.00
C LEU A 74 30.20 22.82 12.32
N ARG A 75 30.92 23.84 11.80
CA ARG A 75 30.49 25.23 11.89
C ARG A 75 29.11 25.43 11.24
N GLU A 76 28.84 24.80 10.09
CA GLU A 76 27.55 24.87 9.43
C GLU A 76 26.44 24.24 10.28
N VAL A 77 26.74 23.14 11.00
CA VAL A 77 25.78 22.50 11.95
C VAL A 77 25.41 23.45 13.08
N PHE A 78 26.38 24.20 13.63
CA PHE A 78 26.08 25.22 14.66
C PHE A 78 25.30 26.42 14.10
N GLY A 79 25.45 26.72 12.82
CA GLY A 79 24.84 27.90 12.19
C GLY A 79 25.47 29.21 12.67
N THR A 80 24.75 30.32 12.51
CA THR A 80 25.18 31.63 13.02
C THR A 80 24.88 31.72 14.52
N MET A 81 25.84 31.35 15.35
CA MET A 81 25.78 31.58 16.80
C MET A 81 26.25 33.00 17.11
N GLU A 82 25.69 33.65 18.13
CA GLU A 82 26.25 34.88 18.68
C GLU A 82 27.60 34.54 19.33
N GLY A 83 28.67 35.16 18.82
CA GLY A 83 30.05 34.86 19.20
C GLY A 83 30.66 33.70 18.39
N GLU A 84 31.99 33.64 18.43
CA GLU A 84 32.76 32.57 17.79
C GLU A 84 32.98 31.45 18.80
N PRO A 85 32.40 30.26 18.66
CA PRO A 85 32.57 29.16 19.62
C PRO A 85 33.95 28.50 19.54
N LEU A 86 34.77 28.89 18.59
CA LEU A 86 36.10 28.33 18.40
C LEU A 86 37.04 28.70 19.56
N GLY A 87 37.66 27.71 20.18
CA GLY A 87 38.55 27.91 21.32
C GLY A 87 37.83 28.26 22.63
N GLN A 88 36.50 28.19 22.67
CA GLN A 88 35.72 28.29 23.92
C GLN A 88 35.46 26.90 24.53
N SER A 89 35.07 26.87 25.78
CA SER A 89 34.65 25.63 26.43
C SER A 89 33.31 25.17 25.87
N ILE A 90 33.17 23.87 25.57
CA ILE A 90 31.89 23.26 25.16
C ILE A 90 30.82 23.48 26.22
N PHE A 91 31.20 23.66 27.50
CA PHE A 91 30.29 23.91 28.60
C PHE A 91 29.67 25.31 28.52
N ASP A 92 30.44 26.29 28.03
CA ASP A 92 29.96 27.67 27.81
C ASP A 92 29.11 27.77 26.54
N ILE A 93 29.49 27.01 25.50
CA ILE A 93 28.77 26.95 24.23
C ILE A 93 27.39 26.24 24.39
N LEU A 94 27.36 25.16 25.15
CA LEU A 94 26.16 24.31 25.36
C LEU A 94 25.92 24.06 26.84
N PRO A 95 25.62 25.09 27.66
CA PRO A 95 25.49 24.95 29.12
C PRO A 95 24.38 23.96 29.52
N GLN A 96 23.34 23.83 28.70
CA GLN A 96 22.27 22.85 28.91
C GLN A 96 22.73 21.38 28.71
N ALA A 97 23.88 21.16 28.10
CA ALA A 97 24.44 19.83 27.86
C ALA A 97 25.75 19.59 28.68
N GLU A 98 26.09 20.46 29.63
CA GLU A 98 27.30 20.37 30.42
C GLU A 98 27.47 18.99 31.10
N THR A 99 26.44 18.53 31.80
CA THR A 99 26.46 17.20 32.46
C THR A 99 26.73 16.06 31.46
N PHE A 100 26.15 16.15 30.27
CA PHE A 100 26.39 15.19 29.20
C PHE A 100 27.85 15.18 28.76
N TYR A 101 28.40 16.34 28.42
CA TYR A 101 29.79 16.43 27.94
C TYR A 101 30.81 16.09 29.05
N ARG A 102 30.58 16.46 30.32
CA ARG A 102 31.42 16.02 31.42
C ARG A 102 31.46 14.50 31.56
N ASN A 103 30.33 13.84 31.45
CA ASN A 103 30.26 12.38 31.45
C ASN A 103 31.02 11.79 30.24
N VAL A 104 30.85 12.33 29.06
CA VAL A 104 31.56 11.89 27.84
C VAL A 104 33.07 12.01 28.00
N ILE A 105 33.57 13.19 28.48
CA ILE A 105 35.00 13.43 28.71
C ILE A 105 35.54 12.40 29.71
N ALA A 106 34.87 12.18 30.83
CA ALA A 106 35.28 11.21 31.84
C ALA A 106 35.37 9.78 31.28
N ARG A 107 34.39 9.35 30.46
CA ARG A 107 34.39 8.05 29.79
C ARG A 107 35.53 7.93 28.77
N CYS A 108 35.75 8.95 27.98
CA CYS A 108 36.88 8.98 27.05
C CYS A 108 38.23 8.93 27.80
N ALA A 109 38.35 9.62 28.93
CA ALA A 109 39.57 9.56 29.75
C ALA A 109 39.80 8.19 30.40
N SER A 110 38.75 7.39 30.62
CA SER A 110 38.85 5.98 31.05
C SER A 110 39.08 4.97 29.89
N GLY A 111 39.23 5.46 28.65
CA GLY A 111 39.54 4.66 27.48
C GLY A 111 38.31 4.17 26.71
N GLU A 112 37.09 4.64 27.07
CA GLU A 112 35.89 4.32 26.30
C GLU A 112 35.78 5.21 25.05
N ALA A 113 35.11 4.68 24.00
CA ALA A 113 34.73 5.43 22.80
C ALA A 113 33.20 5.49 22.70
N PRO A 114 32.52 6.37 23.47
CA PRO A 114 31.06 6.39 23.54
C PRO A 114 30.44 6.87 22.22
N ARG A 115 29.28 6.25 21.88
CA ARG A 115 28.44 6.66 20.76
C ARG A 115 27.01 6.87 21.28
N PHE A 116 26.36 7.88 20.75
CA PHE A 116 24.99 8.25 21.08
C PHE A 116 24.23 8.43 19.76
N GLU A 117 23.06 7.81 19.67
CA GLU A 117 22.19 7.92 18.52
C GLU A 117 21.00 8.82 18.86
N ASP A 118 20.62 9.65 17.89
CA ASP A 118 19.49 10.56 17.99
C ASP A 118 19.47 11.41 19.29
N GLN A 119 20.65 11.85 19.73
CA GLN A 119 20.79 12.70 20.93
C GLN A 119 20.14 14.06 20.69
N PRO A 120 19.13 14.47 21.47
CA PRO A 120 18.52 15.77 21.31
C PRO A 120 19.41 16.87 21.91
N LEU A 121 19.74 17.86 21.10
CA LEU A 121 20.44 19.07 21.54
C LEU A 121 19.61 20.31 21.16
N ARG A 122 19.72 21.37 21.99
CA ARG A 122 19.16 22.66 21.66
C ARG A 122 20.31 23.54 21.15
N LEU A 123 20.23 23.96 19.92
CA LEU A 123 21.18 24.87 19.30
C LEU A 123 20.50 26.23 19.11
N ASN A 124 21.25 27.30 19.41
CA ASN A 124 20.79 28.64 19.12
C ASN A 124 21.24 29.02 17.69
N ARG A 125 20.40 28.70 16.70
CA ARG A 125 20.68 29.03 15.29
C ARG A 125 20.01 30.33 14.93
N SER A 126 20.81 31.35 14.55
CA SER A 126 20.30 32.67 14.14
C SER A 126 19.37 33.34 15.18
N GLY A 127 19.70 33.23 16.47
CA GLY A 127 18.94 33.81 17.58
C GLY A 127 17.67 32.98 17.95
N VAL A 128 17.43 31.83 17.30
CA VAL A 128 16.28 30.96 17.60
C VAL A 128 16.76 29.65 18.20
N ALA A 129 16.28 29.35 19.42
CA ALA A 129 16.55 28.06 20.06
C ALA A 129 15.83 26.94 19.33
N THR A 130 16.53 26.13 18.55
CA THR A 130 16.00 25.03 17.76
C THR A 130 16.42 23.71 18.37
N LYS A 131 15.47 22.79 18.53
CA LYS A 131 15.75 21.41 18.93
C LYS A 131 16.10 20.58 17.69
N ALA A 132 17.29 20.00 17.71
CA ALA A 132 17.78 19.13 16.65
C ALA A 132 18.29 17.80 17.25
N TRP A 133 18.39 16.77 16.44
CA TRP A 133 18.85 15.44 16.85
C TRP A 133 20.14 15.11 16.13
N PHE A 134 21.07 14.49 16.88
CA PHE A 134 22.42 14.20 16.41
C PHE A 134 22.86 12.79 16.77
N ASP A 135 23.50 12.12 15.84
CA ASP A 135 24.36 11.00 16.14
C ASP A 135 25.75 11.57 16.49
N LEU A 136 26.26 11.21 17.66
CA LEU A 136 27.51 11.68 18.20
C LEU A 136 28.43 10.49 18.45
N ALA A 137 29.60 10.45 17.84
CA ALA A 137 30.62 9.44 18.10
C ALA A 137 31.89 10.10 18.64
N PHE A 138 32.35 9.64 19.77
CA PHE A 138 33.53 10.18 20.45
C PHE A 138 34.66 9.15 20.40
N THR A 139 35.84 9.61 20.06
CA THR A 139 37.08 8.80 20.05
C THR A 139 38.10 9.47 20.95
N PRO A 140 38.61 8.78 21.98
CA PRO A 140 39.67 9.31 22.82
C PRO A 140 40.88 9.73 21.99
N LEU A 141 41.41 10.92 22.26
CA LEU A 141 42.65 11.39 21.73
C LEU A 141 43.76 11.23 22.79
N ILE A 142 44.73 10.41 22.49
CA ILE A 142 45.81 10.04 23.41
C ILE A 142 47.16 10.37 22.79
N GLU A 143 48.13 10.75 23.62
CA GLU A 143 49.52 10.90 23.23
C GLU A 143 50.22 9.52 23.14
N ALA A 144 51.42 9.48 22.59
CA ALA A 144 52.20 8.24 22.43
C ALA A 144 52.53 7.56 23.79
N ASP A 145 52.61 8.33 24.85
CA ASP A 145 52.84 7.85 26.25
C ASP A 145 51.56 7.34 26.92
N GLY A 146 50.41 7.36 26.23
CA GLY A 146 49.09 6.94 26.75
C GLY A 146 48.32 8.04 27.49
N ARG A 147 48.84 9.24 27.59
CA ARG A 147 48.19 10.38 28.25
C ARG A 147 46.97 10.86 27.46
N TYR A 148 45.83 10.98 28.13
CA TYR A 148 44.61 11.52 27.55
C TYR A 148 44.78 13.02 27.24
N LEU A 149 44.43 13.42 26.03
CA LEU A 149 44.49 14.80 25.57
C LEU A 149 43.11 15.40 25.36
N GLY A 150 42.09 14.57 25.11
CA GLY A 150 40.76 14.99 24.75
C GLY A 150 40.01 13.95 23.96
N ALA A 151 38.98 14.36 23.26
CA ALA A 151 38.18 13.47 22.40
C ALA A 151 37.93 14.12 21.04
N VAL A 152 38.08 13.33 19.99
CA VAL A 152 37.55 13.66 18.65
C VAL A 152 36.06 13.33 18.61
N ILE A 153 35.25 14.26 18.15
CA ILE A 153 33.82 14.08 17.96
C ILE A 153 33.46 14.09 16.47
N LEU A 154 32.71 13.08 16.04
CA LEU A 154 32.03 13.08 14.75
C LEU A 154 30.55 13.36 15.01
N VAL A 155 29.98 14.32 14.27
CA VAL A 155 28.60 14.79 14.44
C VAL A 155 27.82 14.56 13.15
N THR A 156 26.67 13.92 13.27
CA THR A 156 25.74 13.77 12.14
C THR A 156 24.35 14.26 12.57
N GLU A 157 23.81 15.25 11.89
CA GLU A 157 22.44 15.71 12.19
C GLU A 157 21.41 14.73 11.62
N THR A 158 20.52 14.22 12.49
CA THR A 158 19.47 13.22 12.14
C THR A 158 18.06 13.81 12.17
N THR A 159 17.93 15.12 12.39
CA THR A 159 16.64 15.84 12.50
C THR A 159 15.73 15.59 11.32
N ALA A 160 16.25 15.70 10.10
CA ALA A 160 15.47 15.49 8.87
C ALA A 160 15.03 14.01 8.72
N ARG A 161 15.94 13.07 9.00
CA ARG A 161 15.66 11.63 8.97
C ARG A 161 14.51 11.27 9.90
N LEU A 162 14.59 11.68 11.18
CA LEU A 162 13.53 11.43 12.16
C LEU A 162 12.22 12.11 11.79
N GLY A 163 12.28 13.30 11.16
CA GLY A 163 11.09 13.98 10.67
C GLY A 163 10.38 13.21 9.56
N VAL A 164 11.12 12.62 8.63
CA VAL A 164 10.56 11.77 7.55
C VAL A 164 9.99 10.49 8.13
N GLU A 165 10.73 9.82 9.01
CA GLU A 165 10.28 8.57 9.64
C GLU A 165 8.97 8.74 10.43
N ARG A 166 8.86 9.83 11.21
CA ARG A 166 7.61 10.13 11.94
C ARG A 166 6.43 10.39 11.00
N ARG A 167 6.65 11.11 9.89
CA ARG A 167 5.61 11.35 8.89
C ARG A 167 5.18 10.05 8.21
N LEU A 168 6.13 9.19 7.86
CA LEU A 168 5.84 7.89 7.26
C LEU A 168 5.00 7.03 8.21
N ARG A 169 5.43 6.86 9.45
CA ARG A 169 4.69 6.09 10.46
C ARG A 169 3.27 6.63 10.71
N ARG A 170 3.09 7.95 10.65
CA ARG A 170 1.76 8.55 10.76
C ARG A 170 0.90 8.20 9.54
N SER A 171 1.44 8.39 8.35
CA SER A 171 0.72 8.07 7.10
C SER A 171 0.32 6.60 7.02
N GLU A 172 1.20 5.69 7.47
CA GLU A 172 0.88 4.25 7.54
C GLU A 172 -0.29 3.96 8.48
N ARG A 173 -0.34 4.60 9.65
CA ARG A 173 -1.46 4.45 10.60
C ARG A 173 -2.76 5.00 10.02
N ASP A 174 -2.72 6.20 9.45
CA ASP A 174 -3.88 6.84 8.86
C ASP A 174 -4.45 5.98 7.71
N LEU A 175 -3.57 5.35 6.91
CA LEU A 175 -3.97 4.41 5.85
C LEU A 175 -4.58 3.12 6.41
N GLN A 176 -4.00 2.54 7.46
CA GLN A 176 -4.54 1.35 8.11
C GLN A 176 -5.93 1.61 8.70
N ASP A 177 -6.14 2.76 9.34
CA ASP A 177 -7.43 3.13 9.90
C ASP A 177 -8.47 3.37 8.80
N ALA A 178 -8.08 4.00 7.69
CA ALA A 178 -8.96 4.18 6.52
C ALA A 178 -9.35 2.83 5.89
N LEU A 179 -8.41 1.88 5.78
CA LEU A 179 -8.70 0.53 5.27
C LEU A 179 -9.68 -0.22 6.18
N ARG A 180 -9.47 -0.19 7.50
CA ARG A 180 -10.40 -0.82 8.46
C ARG A 180 -11.81 -0.24 8.36
N LEU A 181 -11.91 1.09 8.25
CA LEU A 181 -13.21 1.74 8.08
C LEU A 181 -13.89 1.31 6.79
N ALA A 182 -13.15 1.26 5.68
CA ALA A 182 -13.66 0.80 4.40
C ALA A 182 -14.18 -0.65 4.45
N GLU A 183 -13.48 -1.53 5.18
CA GLU A 183 -13.91 -2.93 5.39
C GLU A 183 -15.23 -3.00 6.17
N VAL A 184 -15.36 -2.23 7.26
CA VAL A 184 -16.58 -2.19 8.06
C VAL A 184 -17.76 -1.70 7.23
N VAL A 185 -17.57 -0.61 6.45
CA VAL A 185 -18.60 -0.07 5.57
C VAL A 185 -19.00 -1.08 4.49
N ALA A 186 -18.02 -1.79 3.91
CA ALA A 186 -18.28 -2.81 2.92
C ALA A 186 -19.13 -3.97 3.49
N GLN A 187 -18.78 -4.46 4.69
CA GLN A 187 -19.56 -5.50 5.37
C GLN A 187 -20.98 -5.06 5.68
N GLU A 188 -21.16 -3.83 6.17
CA GLU A 188 -22.48 -3.27 6.44
C GLU A 188 -23.34 -3.16 5.16
N LEU A 189 -22.71 -2.76 4.04
CA LEU A 189 -23.41 -2.71 2.74
C LEU A 189 -23.84 -4.11 2.29
N ASP A 190 -22.99 -5.13 2.45
CA ASP A 190 -23.35 -6.51 2.12
C ASP A 190 -24.52 -7.03 2.94
N HIS A 191 -24.53 -6.74 4.25
CA HIS A 191 -25.66 -7.07 5.13
C HIS A 191 -26.93 -6.34 4.71
N ARG A 192 -26.86 -5.07 4.36
CA ARG A 192 -28.00 -4.30 3.91
C ARG A 192 -28.59 -4.82 2.60
N ILE A 193 -27.74 -5.19 1.65
CA ILE A 193 -28.19 -5.77 0.37
C ILE A 193 -28.94 -7.09 0.60
N LYS A 194 -28.42 -7.97 1.47
CA LYS A 194 -29.11 -9.20 1.87
C LYS A 194 -30.47 -8.93 2.52
N ASN A 195 -30.54 -7.95 3.39
CA ASN A 195 -31.78 -7.53 4.03
C ASN A 195 -32.80 -6.97 3.02
N ILE A 196 -32.34 -6.23 2.00
CA ILE A 196 -33.20 -5.74 0.92
C ILE A 196 -33.81 -6.92 0.13
N PHE A 197 -33.01 -7.93 -0.25
CA PHE A 197 -33.52 -9.10 -0.92
C PHE A 197 -34.56 -9.84 -0.06
N SER A 198 -34.26 -10.05 1.23
CA SER A 198 -35.19 -10.72 2.16
C SER A 198 -36.49 -9.92 2.35
N MET A 199 -36.40 -8.59 2.41
CA MET A 199 -37.59 -7.73 2.54
C MET A 199 -38.41 -7.73 1.26
N ALA A 200 -37.77 -7.67 0.08
CA ALA A 200 -38.46 -7.78 -1.20
C ALA A 200 -39.21 -9.10 -1.33
N ASP A 201 -38.55 -10.22 -0.94
CA ASP A 201 -39.13 -11.55 -0.91
C ASP A 201 -40.38 -11.62 0.01
N ALA A 202 -40.28 -11.06 1.21
CA ALA A 202 -41.38 -10.98 2.15
C ALA A 202 -42.56 -10.13 1.62
N LEU A 203 -42.28 -9.00 0.96
CA LEU A 203 -43.30 -8.13 0.37
C LEU A 203 -44.06 -8.85 -0.76
N VAL A 204 -43.34 -9.57 -1.61
CA VAL A 204 -43.96 -10.41 -2.66
C VAL A 204 -44.87 -11.47 -2.03
N SER A 205 -44.36 -12.16 -1.01
CA SER A 205 -45.15 -13.19 -0.29
C SER A 205 -46.44 -12.64 0.35
N LEU A 206 -46.38 -11.43 0.93
CA LEU A 206 -47.53 -10.77 1.51
C LEU A 206 -48.56 -10.37 0.43
N SER A 207 -48.08 -9.82 -0.69
CA SER A 207 -48.93 -9.37 -1.80
C SER A 207 -49.73 -10.53 -2.42
N VAL A 208 -49.20 -11.73 -2.46
CA VAL A 208 -49.89 -12.92 -2.98
C VAL A 208 -51.03 -13.42 -2.09
N ARG A 209 -50.98 -13.14 -0.78
CA ARG A 209 -52.06 -13.49 0.15
C ARG A 209 -53.39 -12.84 -0.25
N ASP A 210 -53.32 -11.59 -0.71
CA ASP A 210 -54.52 -10.84 -1.11
C ASP A 210 -54.86 -11.06 -2.59
N HIS A 211 -53.98 -11.64 -3.39
CA HIS A 211 -54.12 -11.87 -4.83
C HIS A 211 -53.66 -13.29 -5.23
N PRO A 212 -54.45 -14.37 -4.89
CA PRO A 212 -54.05 -15.77 -5.17
C PRO A 212 -53.77 -16.08 -6.65
N GLN A 213 -54.35 -15.33 -7.57
CA GLN A 213 -54.13 -15.42 -9.00
C GLN A 213 -52.71 -15.00 -9.43
N MET A 214 -51.96 -14.33 -8.58
CA MET A 214 -50.58 -13.91 -8.85
C MET A 214 -49.54 -14.90 -8.28
N ARG A 215 -49.93 -16.06 -7.75
CA ARG A 215 -49.03 -16.98 -7.08
C ARG A 215 -47.87 -17.46 -7.98
N ASP A 216 -48.16 -17.82 -9.22
CA ASP A 216 -47.13 -18.27 -10.15
C ASP A 216 -46.12 -17.19 -10.49
N PHE A 217 -46.58 -15.95 -10.65
CA PHE A 217 -45.70 -14.80 -10.87
C PHE A 217 -44.83 -14.48 -9.65
N ALA A 218 -45.41 -14.60 -8.45
CA ALA A 218 -44.66 -14.39 -7.23
C ALA A 218 -43.56 -15.46 -7.04
N GLU A 219 -43.87 -16.72 -7.33
CA GLU A 219 -42.87 -17.79 -7.30
C GLU A 219 -41.70 -17.52 -8.24
N GLU A 220 -41.97 -16.99 -9.44
CA GLU A 220 -40.92 -16.57 -10.37
C GLU A 220 -40.06 -15.44 -9.79
N LEU A 221 -40.65 -14.46 -9.13
CA LEU A 221 -39.91 -13.38 -8.46
C LEU A 221 -39.05 -13.89 -7.31
N HIS A 222 -39.56 -14.77 -6.46
CA HIS A 222 -38.79 -15.43 -5.41
C HIS A 222 -37.57 -16.14 -5.94
N GLN A 223 -37.73 -16.95 -6.99
CA GLN A 223 -36.61 -17.65 -7.60
C GLN A 223 -35.54 -16.70 -8.16
N ARG A 224 -35.96 -15.56 -8.74
CA ARG A 224 -35.03 -14.50 -9.21
C ARG A 224 -34.27 -13.84 -8.06
N PHE A 225 -34.94 -13.48 -6.96
CA PHE A 225 -34.28 -12.89 -5.78
C PHE A 225 -33.28 -13.87 -5.16
N HIS A 226 -33.61 -15.14 -5.06
CA HIS A 226 -32.67 -16.17 -4.60
C HIS A 226 -31.48 -16.35 -5.53
N ALA A 227 -31.66 -16.28 -6.84
CA ALA A 227 -30.56 -16.33 -7.80
C ALA A 227 -29.63 -15.13 -7.68
N LEU A 228 -30.20 -13.92 -7.55
CA LEU A 228 -29.44 -12.69 -7.31
C LEU A 228 -28.68 -12.72 -5.98
N GLY A 229 -29.29 -13.26 -4.93
CA GLY A 229 -28.64 -13.45 -3.62
C GLY A 229 -27.42 -14.39 -3.74
N ARG A 230 -27.55 -15.52 -4.42
CA ARG A 230 -26.41 -16.45 -4.67
C ARG A 230 -25.29 -15.77 -5.47
N ALA A 231 -25.63 -15.02 -6.50
CA ALA A 231 -24.66 -14.28 -7.29
C ALA A 231 -23.96 -13.20 -6.47
N HIS A 232 -24.68 -12.49 -5.62
CA HIS A 232 -24.13 -11.53 -4.68
C HIS A 232 -23.15 -12.19 -3.70
N ASP A 233 -23.51 -13.35 -3.14
CA ASP A 233 -22.63 -14.12 -2.25
C ASP A 233 -21.35 -14.59 -2.96
N LEU A 234 -21.41 -14.87 -4.25
CA LEU A 234 -20.24 -15.24 -5.05
C LEU A 234 -19.26 -14.06 -5.19
N ILE A 235 -19.77 -12.83 -5.33
CA ILE A 235 -18.95 -11.61 -5.44
C ILE A 235 -18.40 -11.21 -4.06
N HIS A 236 -19.16 -11.36 -2.99
CA HIS A 236 -18.87 -10.76 -1.67
C HIS A 236 -18.62 -11.79 -0.56
N GLY A 237 -18.88 -13.08 -0.78
CA GLY A 237 -19.03 -14.10 0.26
C GLY A 237 -17.79 -14.91 0.65
N ARG A 238 -16.59 -14.68 0.12
CA ARG A 238 -15.41 -15.50 0.46
C ARG A 238 -14.18 -14.68 0.77
N GLY A 239 -13.96 -14.39 2.04
CA GLY A 239 -12.66 -14.06 2.60
C GLY A 239 -12.64 -12.80 3.44
N PRO A 240 -11.90 -12.81 4.56
CA PRO A 240 -11.60 -11.60 5.29
C PRO A 240 -10.61 -10.76 4.47
N ALA A 241 -10.91 -9.48 4.34
CA ALA A 241 -10.00 -8.40 4.05
C ALA A 241 -9.00 -8.61 2.88
N PHE A 242 -8.97 -7.67 2.00
CA PHE A 242 -8.07 -7.47 0.88
C PHE A 242 -8.49 -8.13 -0.45
N GLY A 243 -9.31 -7.36 -1.13
CA GLY A 243 -9.59 -7.53 -2.55
C GLY A 243 -10.90 -8.27 -2.80
N ARG A 244 -12.00 -7.51 -2.87
CA ARG A 244 -13.14 -7.96 -3.67
C ARG A 244 -12.57 -8.39 -5.01
N PRO A 245 -12.86 -9.60 -5.49
CA PRO A 245 -12.41 -9.96 -6.82
C PRO A 245 -12.98 -8.92 -7.78
N ALA A 246 -12.12 -8.19 -8.46
CA ALA A 246 -12.56 -7.27 -9.52
C ALA A 246 -13.28 -8.02 -10.64
N ALA A 247 -13.15 -9.35 -10.67
CA ALA A 247 -13.72 -10.23 -11.65
C ALA A 247 -14.03 -11.60 -11.05
N VAL A 248 -15.02 -12.29 -11.61
CA VAL A 248 -15.49 -13.63 -11.23
C VAL A 248 -15.32 -14.55 -12.43
N CYS A 249 -14.90 -15.81 -12.20
CA CYS A 249 -14.88 -16.84 -13.25
C CYS A 249 -16.30 -17.14 -13.73
N LEU A 250 -16.50 -17.18 -15.04
CA LEU A 250 -17.82 -17.48 -15.62
C LEU A 250 -18.33 -18.89 -15.21
N HIS A 251 -17.45 -19.89 -15.16
CA HIS A 251 -17.79 -21.23 -14.69
C HIS A 251 -18.26 -21.24 -13.23
N ALA A 252 -17.64 -20.43 -12.37
CA ALA A 252 -18.05 -20.32 -10.97
C ALA A 252 -19.48 -19.73 -10.84
N LEU A 253 -19.78 -18.70 -11.63
CA LEU A 253 -21.13 -18.11 -11.68
C LEU A 253 -22.16 -19.13 -12.18
N LEU A 254 -21.89 -19.78 -13.31
CA LEU A 254 -22.78 -20.79 -13.89
C LEU A 254 -22.96 -21.97 -12.95
N GLY A 255 -21.90 -22.44 -12.30
CA GLY A 255 -21.95 -23.49 -11.30
C GLY A 255 -22.92 -23.17 -10.15
N ALA A 256 -22.79 -21.97 -9.57
CA ALA A 256 -23.66 -21.51 -8.48
C ALA A 256 -25.12 -21.33 -8.91
N LEU A 257 -25.37 -20.92 -10.15
CA LEU A 257 -26.72 -20.72 -10.67
C LEU A 257 -27.40 -22.02 -11.05
N LEU A 258 -26.67 -22.97 -11.60
CA LEU A 258 -27.22 -24.25 -12.15
C LEU A 258 -27.25 -25.38 -11.12
N GLU A 259 -26.58 -25.22 -9.96
CA GLU A 259 -26.59 -26.24 -8.89
C GLU A 259 -27.99 -26.72 -8.49
N PRO A 260 -29.02 -25.86 -8.30
CA PRO A 260 -30.36 -26.30 -7.92
C PRO A 260 -31.03 -27.18 -8.97
N TYR A 261 -30.62 -27.10 -10.24
CA TYR A 261 -31.17 -27.82 -11.37
C TYR A 261 -30.40 -29.10 -11.71
N ALA A 262 -29.21 -29.28 -11.14
CA ALA A 262 -28.36 -30.45 -11.42
C ALA A 262 -28.93 -31.77 -10.86
N GLY A 263 -29.82 -31.70 -9.86
CA GLY A 263 -30.44 -32.89 -9.23
C GLY A 263 -29.43 -33.78 -8.50
N ALA A 264 -29.88 -34.93 -8.02
CA ALA A 264 -29.04 -35.93 -7.33
C ALA A 264 -27.94 -36.51 -8.23
N ALA A 265 -28.16 -36.56 -9.55
CA ALA A 265 -27.17 -36.94 -10.54
C ALA A 265 -26.57 -35.66 -11.18
N ARG A 266 -25.46 -35.18 -10.65
CA ARG A 266 -24.69 -34.01 -11.18
C ARG A 266 -24.34 -34.10 -12.68
N SER A 267 -24.63 -35.26 -13.33
CA SER A 267 -24.35 -35.51 -14.74
C SER A 267 -25.33 -34.88 -15.73
N ARG A 268 -26.46 -34.30 -15.25
CA ARG A 268 -27.47 -33.71 -16.14
C ARG A 268 -27.14 -32.28 -16.62
N VAL A 269 -26.22 -31.59 -15.97
CA VAL A 269 -25.79 -30.23 -16.34
C VAL A 269 -24.29 -30.24 -16.55
N ILE A 270 -23.86 -29.91 -17.76
CA ILE A 270 -22.43 -29.87 -18.13
C ILE A 270 -22.09 -28.46 -18.59
N VAL A 271 -21.11 -27.85 -17.95
CA VAL A 271 -20.48 -26.57 -18.37
C VAL A 271 -19.07 -26.88 -18.84
N ALA A 272 -18.73 -26.53 -20.07
CA ALA A 272 -17.44 -26.85 -20.69
C ALA A 272 -16.92 -25.69 -21.54
N GLY A 273 -15.62 -25.67 -21.80
CA GLY A 273 -14.94 -24.71 -22.65
C GLY A 273 -14.16 -23.64 -21.88
N ASP A 274 -14.06 -22.45 -22.46
CA ASP A 274 -13.28 -21.34 -21.89
C ASP A 274 -13.92 -20.78 -20.60
N ASP A 275 -13.11 -20.28 -19.68
CA ASP A 275 -13.56 -19.71 -18.42
C ASP A 275 -13.04 -18.26 -18.25
N PRO A 276 -13.59 -17.29 -19.01
CA PRO A 276 -13.16 -15.93 -18.90
C PRO A 276 -13.52 -15.32 -17.55
N GLN A 277 -12.67 -14.39 -17.09
CA GLN A 277 -12.99 -13.51 -15.99
C GLN A 277 -14.00 -12.47 -16.44
N ILE A 278 -15.07 -12.29 -15.68
CA ILE A 278 -16.13 -11.31 -15.90
C ILE A 278 -16.13 -10.27 -14.77
N ASP A 279 -16.34 -9.04 -15.13
CA ASP A 279 -16.45 -7.93 -14.16
C ASP A 279 -17.66 -8.12 -13.25
N THR A 280 -17.55 -7.67 -12.00
CA THR A 280 -18.64 -7.77 -11.02
C THR A 280 -19.91 -7.07 -11.46
N ALA A 281 -19.82 -6.00 -12.26
CA ALA A 281 -20.98 -5.31 -12.83
C ALA A 281 -21.75 -6.17 -13.84
N ALA A 282 -21.08 -7.12 -14.52
CA ALA A 282 -21.70 -8.02 -15.46
C ALA A 282 -22.36 -9.24 -14.79
N VAL A 283 -22.01 -9.55 -13.54
CA VAL A 283 -22.52 -10.74 -12.82
C VAL A 283 -24.03 -10.70 -12.66
N THR A 284 -24.60 -9.58 -12.19
CA THR A 284 -26.05 -9.45 -11.96
C THR A 284 -26.87 -9.64 -13.25
N PRO A 285 -26.56 -8.93 -14.36
CA PRO A 285 -27.27 -9.16 -15.63
C PRO A 285 -27.13 -10.59 -16.15
N LEU A 286 -25.94 -11.19 -16.12
CA LEU A 286 -25.71 -12.57 -16.54
C LEU A 286 -26.46 -13.58 -15.66
N THR A 287 -26.53 -13.31 -14.35
CA THR A 287 -27.34 -14.11 -13.43
C THR A 287 -28.79 -14.21 -13.89
N LEU A 288 -29.39 -13.07 -14.23
CA LEU A 288 -30.79 -13.05 -14.72
C LEU A 288 -30.94 -13.82 -16.03
N VAL A 289 -30.01 -13.64 -16.98
CA VAL A 289 -30.02 -14.38 -18.25
C VAL A 289 -29.99 -15.87 -18.05
N PHE A 290 -28.99 -16.40 -17.33
CA PHE A 290 -28.82 -17.84 -17.16
C PHE A 290 -29.84 -18.45 -16.20
N HIS A 291 -30.33 -17.68 -15.23
CA HIS A 291 -31.44 -18.12 -14.37
C HIS A 291 -32.73 -18.33 -15.15
N GLU A 292 -33.10 -17.41 -16.06
CA GLU A 292 -34.26 -17.53 -16.89
C GLU A 292 -34.16 -18.74 -17.86
N LEU A 293 -32.97 -18.94 -18.44
CA LEU A 293 -32.73 -20.11 -19.29
C LEU A 293 -32.85 -21.41 -18.50
N ALA A 294 -32.27 -21.46 -17.29
CA ALA A 294 -32.32 -22.63 -16.42
C ALA A 294 -33.75 -22.92 -15.94
N THR A 295 -34.52 -21.90 -15.57
CA THR A 295 -35.91 -22.04 -15.16
C THR A 295 -36.79 -22.54 -16.30
N ASN A 296 -36.56 -22.02 -17.52
CA ASN A 296 -37.27 -22.49 -18.72
C ASN A 296 -36.94 -23.96 -19.02
N ALA A 297 -35.66 -24.35 -18.94
CA ALA A 297 -35.26 -25.74 -19.12
C ALA A 297 -35.88 -26.67 -18.07
N ALA A 298 -36.03 -26.20 -16.82
CA ALA A 298 -36.63 -26.96 -15.74
C ALA A 298 -38.17 -27.05 -15.82
N LYS A 299 -38.86 -26.01 -16.31
CA LYS A 299 -40.34 -25.98 -16.41
C LYS A 299 -40.85 -26.60 -17.71
N TYR A 300 -40.17 -26.31 -18.81
CA TYR A 300 -40.69 -26.61 -20.16
C TYR A 300 -39.69 -27.39 -21.02
N GLY A 301 -38.43 -27.42 -20.65
CA GLY A 301 -37.33 -27.95 -21.44
C GLY A 301 -36.82 -29.32 -21.03
N ALA A 302 -35.58 -29.60 -21.34
CA ALA A 302 -34.93 -30.89 -21.12
C ALA A 302 -34.86 -31.29 -19.63
N LEU A 303 -34.66 -30.36 -18.73
CA LEU A 303 -34.54 -30.66 -17.29
C LEU A 303 -35.88 -31.09 -16.65
N ALA A 304 -37.03 -30.77 -17.28
CA ALA A 304 -38.35 -31.24 -16.85
C ALA A 304 -38.60 -32.72 -17.20
N ARG A 305 -37.75 -33.34 -18.02
CA ARG A 305 -37.95 -34.71 -18.53
C ARG A 305 -36.95 -35.68 -17.93
N GLU A 306 -37.36 -36.91 -17.74
CA GLU A 306 -36.48 -38.00 -17.32
C GLU A 306 -35.46 -38.28 -18.43
N GLY A 307 -34.17 -38.34 -18.13
CA GLY A 307 -33.08 -38.52 -19.10
C GLY A 307 -32.68 -37.27 -19.88
N GLY A 308 -33.40 -36.15 -19.74
CA GLY A 308 -33.00 -34.89 -20.37
C GLY A 308 -31.75 -34.28 -19.72
N ALA A 309 -30.94 -33.61 -20.51
CA ALA A 309 -29.68 -32.99 -20.09
C ALA A 309 -29.49 -31.59 -20.68
N LEU A 310 -28.68 -30.80 -19.99
CA LEU A 310 -28.28 -29.44 -20.38
C LEU A 310 -26.77 -29.39 -20.58
N ARG A 311 -26.33 -28.85 -21.71
CA ARG A 311 -24.93 -28.62 -22.00
C ARG A 311 -24.68 -27.17 -22.36
N LEU A 312 -23.70 -26.57 -21.72
CA LEU A 312 -23.18 -25.23 -22.03
C LEU A 312 -21.76 -25.38 -22.57
N ASP A 313 -21.55 -24.93 -23.81
CA ASP A 313 -20.23 -24.85 -24.42
C ASP A 313 -19.85 -23.38 -24.57
N ILE A 314 -18.72 -22.99 -23.95
CA ILE A 314 -18.23 -21.60 -23.88
C ILE A 314 -16.99 -21.48 -24.75
N ARG A 315 -16.93 -20.49 -25.62
CA ARG A 315 -15.78 -20.27 -26.51
C ARG A 315 -15.50 -18.76 -26.65
N THR A 316 -14.28 -18.39 -26.55
CA THR A 316 -13.80 -17.06 -26.90
C THR A 316 -13.41 -17.07 -28.39
N ILE A 317 -14.06 -16.25 -29.19
CA ILE A 317 -13.87 -16.17 -30.65
C ILE A 317 -13.50 -14.73 -30.99
N GLY A 318 -12.22 -14.47 -31.17
CA GLY A 318 -11.72 -13.10 -31.36
C GLY A 318 -12.00 -12.21 -30.16
N ALA A 319 -12.78 -11.13 -30.37
CA ALA A 319 -13.19 -10.22 -29.31
C ALA A 319 -14.52 -10.61 -28.64
N ASP A 320 -15.17 -11.68 -29.06
CA ASP A 320 -16.48 -12.08 -28.60
C ASP A 320 -16.41 -13.33 -27.72
N LEU A 321 -17.31 -13.41 -26.74
CA LEU A 321 -17.64 -14.63 -26.00
C LEU A 321 -18.89 -15.25 -26.60
N ALA A 322 -18.77 -16.49 -27.08
CA ALA A 322 -19.89 -17.30 -27.55
C ALA A 322 -20.25 -18.34 -26.51
N VAL A 323 -21.48 -18.33 -26.04
CA VAL A 323 -22.04 -19.35 -25.14
C VAL A 323 -23.15 -20.10 -25.89
N ARG A 324 -22.95 -21.37 -26.07
CA ARG A 324 -23.97 -22.28 -26.64
C ARG A 324 -24.64 -23.01 -25.50
N TRP A 325 -25.93 -22.75 -25.32
CA TRP A 325 -26.84 -23.46 -24.43
C TRP A 325 -27.58 -24.53 -25.23
N LYS A 326 -27.40 -25.81 -24.93
CA LYS A 326 -28.03 -26.91 -25.62
C LYS A 326 -28.80 -27.80 -24.64
N GLU A 327 -30.10 -27.91 -24.88
CA GLU A 327 -31.00 -28.83 -24.19
C GLU A 327 -31.11 -30.11 -25.01
N ILE A 328 -30.86 -31.27 -24.39
CA ILE A 328 -30.75 -32.58 -25.04
C ILE A 328 -31.81 -33.53 -24.44
N GLY A 329 -32.33 -34.45 -25.27
CA GLY A 329 -33.32 -35.45 -24.85
C GLY A 329 -34.77 -34.97 -24.97
N MET A 330 -35.02 -33.99 -25.84
CA MET A 330 -36.35 -33.48 -26.15
C MET A 330 -36.87 -34.09 -27.46
N THR A 331 -37.48 -35.27 -27.41
CA THR A 331 -38.17 -35.84 -28.56
C THR A 331 -39.57 -35.23 -28.73
N GLY A 332 -39.85 -34.62 -29.88
CA GLY A 332 -41.09 -33.92 -30.21
C GLY A 332 -40.97 -32.40 -30.13
N SER A 333 -41.71 -31.70 -31.00
CA SER A 333 -41.73 -30.22 -30.97
C SER A 333 -42.24 -29.73 -29.63
N PRO A 334 -41.50 -28.95 -28.86
CA PRO A 334 -42.07 -28.24 -27.73
C PRO A 334 -43.14 -27.27 -28.25
N PRO A 335 -44.18 -26.98 -27.47
CA PRO A 335 -45.11 -25.95 -27.85
C PRO A 335 -44.30 -24.67 -28.08
N VAL A 336 -44.42 -24.09 -29.25
CA VAL A 336 -43.89 -22.77 -29.55
C VAL A 336 -44.56 -21.81 -28.57
N ALA A 337 -43.92 -21.57 -27.45
CA ALA A 337 -44.32 -20.49 -26.58
C ALA A 337 -44.09 -19.22 -27.42
N ASN A 338 -45.17 -18.68 -27.92
CA ASN A 338 -45.22 -17.44 -28.66
C ASN A 338 -44.36 -16.43 -27.89
N GLY A 339 -43.30 -15.90 -28.52
CA GLY A 339 -42.19 -15.16 -27.94
C GLY A 339 -42.51 -13.83 -27.26
N GLY A 340 -43.51 -13.79 -26.36
CA GLY A 340 -43.96 -12.58 -25.68
C GLY A 340 -43.84 -12.60 -24.16
N GLY A 341 -43.33 -13.67 -23.55
CA GLY A 341 -43.17 -13.73 -22.10
C GLY A 341 -42.15 -12.74 -21.55
N PHE A 342 -42.26 -12.42 -20.26
CA PHE A 342 -41.35 -11.50 -19.56
C PHE A 342 -39.88 -11.95 -19.67
N GLY A 343 -39.60 -13.25 -19.52
CA GLY A 343 -38.25 -13.80 -19.61
C GLY A 343 -37.60 -13.62 -20.99
N SER A 344 -38.36 -13.81 -22.09
CA SER A 344 -37.83 -13.59 -23.44
C SER A 344 -37.45 -12.11 -23.68
N ARG A 345 -38.28 -11.18 -23.24
CA ARG A 345 -37.98 -9.74 -23.33
C ARG A 345 -36.76 -9.36 -22.49
N MET A 346 -36.63 -9.90 -21.29
CA MET A 346 -35.48 -9.65 -20.42
C MET A 346 -34.19 -10.18 -21.04
N LEU A 347 -34.18 -11.40 -21.61
CA LEU A 347 -33.02 -11.96 -22.32
C LEU A 347 -32.55 -11.02 -23.44
N THR A 348 -33.46 -10.55 -24.29
CA THR A 348 -33.15 -9.61 -25.36
C THR A 348 -32.63 -8.26 -24.81
N THR A 349 -33.28 -7.72 -23.79
CA THR A 349 -32.88 -6.44 -23.17
C THR A 349 -31.46 -6.52 -22.60
N VAL A 350 -31.12 -7.63 -21.93
CA VAL A 350 -29.80 -7.78 -21.33
C VAL A 350 -28.75 -8.10 -22.40
N VAL A 351 -28.97 -9.12 -23.21
CA VAL A 351 -27.96 -9.58 -24.18
C VAL A 351 -27.74 -8.53 -25.28
N GLU A 352 -28.81 -8.05 -25.88
CA GLU A 352 -28.71 -7.11 -27.02
C GLU A 352 -28.61 -5.65 -26.54
N GLY A 353 -29.46 -5.26 -25.56
CA GLY A 353 -29.51 -3.87 -25.11
C GLY A 353 -28.34 -3.46 -24.22
N GLN A 354 -27.99 -4.29 -23.21
CA GLN A 354 -26.96 -3.94 -22.23
C GLN A 354 -25.56 -4.35 -22.69
N PHE A 355 -25.40 -5.59 -23.22
CA PHE A 355 -24.11 -6.09 -23.64
C PHE A 355 -23.80 -5.83 -25.11
N GLY A 356 -24.79 -5.41 -25.92
CA GLY A 356 -24.59 -5.19 -27.37
C GLY A 356 -24.33 -6.49 -28.13
N GLY A 357 -24.74 -7.61 -27.56
CA GLY A 357 -24.56 -8.93 -28.13
C GLY A 357 -25.68 -9.37 -29.06
N ARG A 358 -25.76 -10.65 -29.32
CA ARG A 358 -26.80 -11.29 -30.14
C ARG A 358 -27.27 -12.56 -29.48
N LEU A 359 -28.56 -12.83 -29.57
CA LEU A 359 -29.20 -14.04 -29.08
C LEU A 359 -29.97 -14.72 -30.22
N SER A 360 -29.68 -15.96 -30.49
CA SER A 360 -30.43 -16.76 -31.48
C SER A 360 -30.92 -18.07 -30.86
N ARG A 361 -32.11 -18.47 -31.27
CA ARG A 361 -32.76 -19.72 -30.80
C ARG A 361 -33.08 -20.61 -32.00
N ARG A 362 -32.69 -21.86 -31.91
CA ARG A 362 -32.95 -22.87 -32.95
C ARG A 362 -33.46 -24.12 -32.32
N GLN A 363 -34.47 -24.75 -32.99
CA GLN A 363 -34.91 -26.10 -32.68
C GLN A 363 -34.02 -27.07 -33.45
N GLU A 364 -33.44 -28.04 -32.78
CA GLU A 364 -32.69 -29.16 -33.35
C GLU A 364 -33.44 -30.46 -33.14
N ASP A 365 -33.05 -31.53 -33.84
CA ASP A 365 -33.75 -32.84 -33.78
C ASP A 365 -33.76 -33.46 -32.37
N ASP A 366 -32.75 -33.19 -31.58
CA ASP A 366 -32.52 -33.69 -30.22
C ASP A 366 -32.87 -32.71 -29.11
N GLY A 367 -33.29 -31.46 -29.46
CA GLY A 367 -33.63 -30.45 -28.46
C GLY A 367 -33.56 -29.00 -28.92
N LEU A 368 -33.43 -28.12 -27.96
CA LEU A 368 -33.34 -26.67 -28.15
C LEU A 368 -31.89 -26.22 -28.07
N CYS A 369 -31.46 -25.40 -29.04
CA CYS A 369 -30.17 -24.75 -29.03
C CYS A 369 -30.33 -23.22 -28.98
N ILE A 370 -29.66 -22.56 -28.02
CA ILE A 370 -29.62 -21.11 -27.88
C ILE A 370 -28.14 -20.67 -27.95
N ASP A 371 -27.83 -19.85 -28.94
CA ASP A 371 -26.51 -19.26 -29.08
C ASP A 371 -26.57 -17.80 -28.58
N ILE A 372 -25.69 -17.45 -27.64
CA ILE A 372 -25.49 -16.12 -27.08
C ILE A 372 -24.09 -15.68 -27.45
N VAL A 373 -23.97 -14.55 -28.12
CA VAL A 373 -22.67 -13.97 -28.49
C VAL A 373 -22.63 -12.56 -27.94
N VAL A 374 -21.63 -12.26 -27.10
CA VAL A 374 -21.46 -10.95 -26.47
C VAL A 374 -20.01 -10.49 -26.58
N PRO A 375 -19.74 -9.19 -26.81
CA PRO A 375 -18.39 -8.66 -26.78
C PRO A 375 -17.76 -8.90 -25.41
N LEU A 376 -16.55 -9.49 -25.36
CA LEU A 376 -15.87 -9.87 -24.14
C LEU A 376 -15.45 -8.65 -23.29
N ASP A 377 -15.12 -7.55 -23.93
CA ASP A 377 -14.78 -6.26 -23.29
C ASP A 377 -15.94 -5.75 -22.44
N ARG A 378 -17.18 -5.91 -22.89
CA ARG A 378 -18.39 -5.55 -22.13
C ARG A 378 -18.57 -6.37 -20.88
N LEU A 379 -18.16 -7.64 -20.91
CA LEU A 379 -18.19 -8.52 -19.75
C LEU A 379 -17.02 -8.26 -18.79
N GLN A 380 -15.91 -7.73 -19.29
CA GLN A 380 -14.69 -7.44 -18.51
C GLN A 380 -14.62 -6.00 -17.99
N GLY A 381 -15.67 -5.19 -18.16
CA GLY A 381 -15.70 -3.80 -17.71
C GLY A 381 -14.70 -2.88 -18.44
N ARG A 382 -14.22 -3.29 -19.63
CA ARG A 382 -13.34 -2.46 -20.44
C ARG A 382 -14.18 -1.49 -21.30
N PRO A 383 -13.80 -0.21 -21.40
CA PRO A 383 -14.48 0.69 -22.31
C PRO A 383 -14.35 0.17 -23.74
N PRO A 384 -15.36 0.37 -24.60
CA PRO A 384 -15.26 0.02 -26.01
C PRO A 384 -14.08 0.76 -26.62
N GLY A 385 -13.18 0.01 -27.29
CA GLY A 385 -12.03 0.54 -28.00
C GLY A 385 -12.42 1.38 -29.21
#